data_6dee0e0eb9b2bf524ee3925ac34d4144
#
_entry.id   6dee0e0eb9b2bf524ee3925ac34d4144
#
_cell.length_a   1.000
_cell.length_b   1.000
_cell.length_c   1.000
_cell.angle_alpha   90.00
_cell.angle_beta   90.00
_cell.angle_gamma   90.00
#
_symmetry.space_group_name_H-M   'P 1'
#
loop_
_entity.id
_entity.type
_entity.pdbx_description
1 polymer ?
#
loop_
_entity_poly.entity_id
_entity_poly.type
_entity_poly.pdbx_seq_one_letter_code
_entity_poly.pdbx_strand_id
1 'polypeptide(L)'
;MDDKNMMENILLLEKGVCDLFMHGAIESGTDNVHQAFCTALNDSLCMQDTIYDKMMEKGWYPTEQVEQNKINTVKQKFLAQ
;
A
#
# COMPACT_ATOMS: atom_id res chain seq x y z
N MET A 1 -18.54 3.64 -15.13
CA MET A 1 -17.75 3.90 -13.92
C MET A 1 -16.92 5.14 -14.17
N ASP A 2 -16.99 6.15 -13.33
CA ASP A 2 -16.18 7.35 -13.48
C ASP A 2 -14.76 7.14 -12.95
N ASP A 3 -13.89 8.08 -13.21
CA ASP A 3 -12.48 7.96 -12.82
C ASP A 3 -12.30 7.90 -11.30
N LYS A 4 -13.13 8.63 -10.57
CA LYS A 4 -13.09 8.62 -9.10
C LYS A 4 -13.37 7.21 -8.57
N ASN A 5 -14.45 6.58 -9.05
CA ASN A 5 -14.83 5.24 -8.62
C ASN A 5 -13.76 4.22 -9.02
N MET A 6 -13.19 4.37 -10.20
CA MET A 6 -12.10 3.51 -10.66
C MET A 6 -10.90 3.61 -9.72
N MET A 7 -10.49 4.80 -9.36
CA MET A 7 -9.35 5.02 -8.46
C MET A 7 -9.62 4.48 -7.06
N GLU A 8 -10.84 4.66 -6.56
CA GLU A 8 -11.24 4.08 -5.27
C GLU A 8 -11.16 2.56 -5.27
N ASN A 9 -11.58 1.92 -6.37
CA ASN A 9 -11.48 0.47 -6.51
C ASN A 9 -10.04 0.01 -6.58
N ILE A 10 -9.19 0.72 -7.32
CA ILE A 10 -7.76 0.40 -7.40
C ILE A 10 -7.11 0.49 -6.01
N LEU A 11 -7.42 1.54 -5.27
CA LEU A 11 -6.89 1.72 -3.92
C LEU A 11 -7.31 0.57 -3.00
N LEU A 12 -8.56 0.17 -3.07
CA LEU A 12 -9.08 -0.94 -2.27
C LEU A 12 -8.39 -2.26 -2.62
N LEU A 13 -8.21 -2.54 -3.92
CA LEU A 13 -7.49 -3.73 -4.38
C LEU A 13 -6.04 -3.71 -3.91
N GLU A 14 -5.38 -2.57 -3.96
CA GLU A 14 -3.99 -2.43 -3.52
C GLU A 14 -3.85 -2.69 -2.02
N LYS A 15 -4.81 -2.27 -1.22
CA LYS A 15 -4.83 -2.58 0.21
C LYS A 15 -4.89 -4.09 0.45
N GLY A 16 -5.73 -4.80 -0.30
CA GLY A 16 -5.81 -6.27 -0.23
C GLY A 16 -4.52 -6.96 -0.64
N VAL A 17 -3.86 -6.46 -1.67
CA VAL A 17 -2.56 -6.97 -2.13
C VAL A 17 -1.49 -6.78 -1.06
N CYS A 18 -1.46 -5.64 -0.40
CA CYS A 18 -0.53 -5.38 0.70
C CYS A 18 -0.73 -6.37 1.86
N ASP A 19 -1.98 -6.65 2.21
CA ASP A 19 -2.30 -7.65 3.25
C ASP A 19 -1.77 -9.03 2.86
N LEU A 20 -1.97 -9.43 1.61
CA LEU A 20 -1.50 -10.71 1.12
C LEU A 20 0.02 -10.82 1.19
N PHE A 21 0.73 -9.80 0.75
CA PHE A 21 2.20 -9.79 0.79
C PHE A 21 2.74 -9.77 2.21
N MET A 22 2.06 -9.09 3.12
CA MET A 22 2.44 -9.09 4.53
C MET A 22 2.31 -10.50 5.13
N HIS A 23 1.21 -11.19 4.85
CA HIS A 23 1.04 -12.58 5.26
C HIS A 23 2.12 -13.47 4.68
N GLY A 24 2.43 -13.33 3.39
CA GLY A 24 3.49 -14.08 2.74
C GLY A 24 4.85 -13.85 3.39
N ALA A 25 5.18 -12.62 3.74
CA ALA A 25 6.43 -12.29 4.43
C ALA A 25 6.51 -12.94 5.81
N ILE A 26 5.41 -12.94 6.55
CA ILE A 26 5.37 -13.53 7.89
C ILE A 26 5.50 -15.06 7.84
N GLU A 27 4.83 -15.69 6.88
CA GLU A 27 4.73 -17.14 6.79
C GLU A 27 5.90 -17.81 6.04
N SER A 28 6.72 -17.03 5.33
CA SER A 28 7.76 -17.62 4.50
C SER A 28 8.90 -18.17 5.34
N GLY A 29 9.30 -19.40 5.00
CA GLY A 29 10.34 -20.13 5.75
C GLY A 29 11.74 -20.04 5.19
N THR A 30 11.95 -19.34 4.07
CA THR A 30 13.27 -19.15 3.46
C THR A 30 13.55 -17.68 3.24
N ASP A 31 14.84 -17.31 3.37
CA ASP A 31 15.24 -15.90 3.26
C ASP A 31 14.93 -15.30 1.89
N ASN A 32 15.12 -16.05 0.82
CA ASN A 32 14.86 -15.56 -0.54
C ASN A 32 13.39 -15.26 -0.74
N VAL A 33 12.52 -16.16 -0.29
CA VAL A 33 11.07 -15.98 -0.41
C VAL A 33 10.60 -14.85 0.49
N HIS A 34 11.12 -14.80 1.71
CA HIS A 34 10.81 -13.72 2.64
C HIS A 34 11.17 -12.36 2.03
N GLN A 35 12.37 -12.21 1.47
CA GLN A 35 12.78 -10.96 0.83
C GLN A 35 11.91 -10.60 -0.37
N ALA A 36 11.52 -11.59 -1.17
CA ALA A 36 10.65 -11.34 -2.31
C ALA A 36 9.30 -10.74 -1.86
N PHE A 37 8.71 -11.30 -0.80
CA PHE A 37 7.46 -10.76 -0.24
C PHE A 37 7.66 -9.36 0.36
N CYS A 38 8.76 -9.13 1.05
CA CYS A 38 9.05 -7.81 1.62
C CYS A 38 9.23 -6.76 0.52
N THR A 39 9.94 -7.08 -0.56
CA THR A 39 10.11 -6.19 -1.70
C THR A 39 8.78 -5.89 -2.36
N ALA A 40 7.98 -6.93 -2.61
CA ALA A 40 6.66 -6.76 -3.20
C ALA A 40 5.75 -5.89 -2.33
N LEU A 41 5.77 -6.10 -1.02
CA LEU A 41 5.00 -5.30 -0.09
C LEU A 41 5.44 -3.83 -0.13
N ASN A 42 6.73 -3.58 -0.11
CA ASN A 42 7.24 -2.21 -0.19
C ASN A 42 6.83 -1.52 -1.49
N ASP A 43 6.93 -2.21 -2.61
CA ASP A 43 6.52 -1.67 -3.91
C ASP A 43 5.02 -1.37 -3.92
N SER A 44 4.21 -2.26 -3.35
CA SER A 44 2.76 -2.08 -3.26
C SER A 44 2.38 -0.90 -2.36
N LEU A 45 3.08 -0.71 -1.26
CA LEU A 45 2.88 0.44 -0.37
C LEU A 45 3.23 1.75 -1.09
N CYS A 46 4.30 1.75 -1.88
CA CYS A 46 4.66 2.92 -2.69
C CYS A 46 3.62 3.23 -3.76
N MET A 47 3.08 2.20 -4.41
CA MET A 47 1.99 2.36 -5.37
C MET A 47 0.74 2.93 -4.72
N GLN A 48 0.39 2.44 -3.55
CA GLN A 48 -0.76 2.93 -2.78
C GLN A 48 -0.60 4.41 -2.44
N ASP A 49 0.59 4.81 -2.03
CA ASP A 49 0.91 6.19 -1.72
C ASP A 49 0.75 7.09 -2.95
N THR A 50 1.25 6.64 -4.10
CA THR A 50 1.13 7.37 -5.37
C THR A 50 -0.34 7.53 -5.77
N ILE A 51 -1.12 6.47 -5.67
CA ILE A 51 -2.56 6.51 -5.98
C ILE A 51 -3.27 7.50 -5.06
N TYR A 52 -2.95 7.45 -3.79
CA TYR A 52 -3.53 8.34 -2.78
C TYR A 52 -3.23 9.80 -3.10
N ASP A 53 -1.97 10.11 -3.43
CA ASP A 53 -1.56 11.47 -3.78
C ASP A 53 -2.31 12.00 -5.01
N LYS A 54 -2.48 11.15 -6.03
CA LYS A 54 -3.22 11.55 -7.22
C LYS A 54 -4.69 11.79 -6.93
N MET A 55 -5.29 10.99 -6.07
CA MET A 55 -6.68 11.20 -5.66
C MET A 55 -6.84 12.50 -4.89
N MET A 56 -5.86 12.83 -4.05
CA MET A 56 -5.83 14.11 -3.33
C MET A 56 -5.75 15.29 -4.29
N GLU A 57 -4.86 15.24 -5.27
CA GLU A 57 -4.71 16.29 -6.27
C GLU A 57 -6.02 16.56 -6.99
N LYS A 58 -6.80 15.53 -7.24
CA LYS A 58 -8.08 15.63 -7.94
C LYS A 58 -9.25 15.94 -7.02
N GLY A 59 -9.02 16.00 -5.71
CA GLY A 59 -10.08 16.22 -4.73
C GLY A 59 -11.03 15.03 -4.59
N TRP A 60 -10.62 13.86 -5.00
CA TRP A 60 -11.47 12.66 -4.96
C TRP A 60 -11.40 11.91 -3.64
N TYR A 61 -10.45 12.24 -2.82
CA TYR A 61 -10.29 11.61 -1.52
C TYR A 61 -10.18 12.71 -0.48
N PRO A 62 -11.14 12.82 0.44
CA PRO A 62 -10.99 13.79 1.52
C PRO A 62 -9.84 13.30 2.39
N THR A 63 -8.73 14.00 2.30
CA THR A 63 -7.56 13.65 3.07
C THR A 63 -7.82 13.84 4.53
N GLU A 64 -7.99 12.73 5.15
CA GLU A 64 -7.69 12.72 6.54
C GLU A 64 -6.18 12.57 6.67
N GLN A 65 -5.53 13.60 7.13
CA GLN A 65 -4.10 13.60 7.41
C GLN A 65 -3.70 12.37 8.23
N VAL A 66 -4.61 11.89 9.04
CA VAL A 66 -4.43 10.70 9.88
C VAL A 66 -4.18 9.43 9.07
N GLU A 67 -4.91 9.23 7.97
CA GLU A 67 -4.72 8.03 7.14
C GLU A 67 -3.37 8.05 6.42
N GLN A 68 -2.97 9.21 5.92
CA GLN A 68 -1.67 9.37 5.29
C GLN A 68 -0.55 9.06 6.29
N ASN A 69 -0.68 9.51 7.52
CA ASN A 69 0.29 9.23 8.57
C ASN A 69 0.34 7.74 8.90
N LYS A 70 -0.78 7.05 8.89
CA LYS A 70 -0.82 5.60 9.10
C LYS A 70 -0.07 4.86 8.00
N ILE A 71 -0.29 5.22 6.74
CA ILE A 71 0.41 4.63 5.59
C ILE A 71 1.91 4.84 5.73
N ASN A 72 2.33 6.05 6.03
CA ASN A 72 3.74 6.39 6.20
C ASN A 72 4.38 5.63 7.36
N THR A 73 3.66 5.47 8.46
CA THR A 73 4.14 4.71 9.61
C THR A 73 4.37 3.24 9.26
N VAL A 74 3.45 2.63 8.52
CA VAL A 74 3.59 1.24 8.07
C VAL A 74 4.78 1.10 7.13
N LYS A 75 4.93 2.00 6.16
CA LYS A 75 6.07 2.02 5.24
C LYS A 75 7.39 2.08 6.01
N GLN A 76 7.50 2.98 6.97
CA GLN A 76 8.73 3.16 7.75
C GLN A 76 9.07 1.92 8.56
N LYS A 77 8.09 1.25 9.14
CA LYS A 77 8.30 0.01 9.88
C LYS A 77 8.90 -1.08 8.99
N PHE A 78 8.40 -1.22 7.77
CA PHE A 78 8.92 -2.22 6.83
C PHE A 78 10.29 -1.85 6.29
N LEU A 79 10.55 -0.57 6.04
CA LEU A 79 11.85 -0.11 5.56
C LEU A 79 12.93 -0.20 6.63
N ALA A 80 12.56 -0.13 7.89
CA ALA A 80 13.50 -0.20 9.01
C ALA A 80 13.93 -1.64 9.35
N GLN A 81 13.24 -2.62 8.82
CA GLN A 81 13.60 -4.02 8.98
C GLN A 81 14.64 -4.42 7.95
#